data_eb0384825884217e50bc5e37014c6eec
#
_entry.id   eb0384825884217e50bc5e37014c6eec
#
_cell.length_a   1.000
_cell.length_b   1.000
_cell.length_c   1.000
_cell.angle_alpha   90.00
_cell.angle_beta   90.00
_cell.angle_gamma   90.00
#
_symmetry.space_group_name_H-M   'P 1'
#
loop_
_entity.id
_entity.type
_entity.pdbx_description
1 polymer ?
#
loop_
_entity_poly.entity_id
_entity_poly.type
_entity_poly.pdbx_seq_one_letter_code
_entity_poly.pdbx_strand_id
1 'polypeptide(L)'
;MPTDGSKANNLFSYHFAIAECSTMPMIDVYAPSDLFPVGTDGRLGHELTMAVLRAEGVVTPGPFHLNNTAAFIHRMDPHAVHTAATDSARTVRVQVITPPAALTREGQKQLVKEVTEIVAKISGDPSQASRTWVILTEAAEGGWGLSGTAFGRAEFAALAAKAAVARAK
;
A
#
# COMPACT_ATOMS: atom_id res chain seq x y z
N MET A 1 -17.49 -9.49 -42.23
CA MET A 1 -17.50 -9.87 -40.81
C MET A 1 -16.89 -8.72 -40.04
N PRO A 2 -17.63 -7.99 -39.19
CA PRO A 2 -17.06 -6.95 -38.35
C PRO A 2 -16.46 -7.59 -37.10
N THR A 3 -15.19 -7.34 -36.84
CA THR A 3 -14.44 -7.77 -35.64
C THR A 3 -14.91 -6.95 -34.45
N ASP A 4 -15.37 -7.66 -33.44
CA ASP A 4 -15.89 -7.14 -32.15
C ASP A 4 -14.76 -6.49 -31.31
N GLY A 5 -14.50 -5.21 -31.57
CA GLY A 5 -13.59 -4.36 -30.78
C GLY A 5 -14.20 -3.79 -29.48
N SER A 6 -15.49 -4.07 -29.22
CA SER A 6 -16.25 -3.46 -28.10
C SER A 6 -15.95 -4.11 -26.73
N LYS A 7 -15.56 -5.38 -26.70
CA LYS A 7 -15.35 -6.10 -25.43
C LYS A 7 -14.02 -5.80 -24.75
N ALA A 8 -12.97 -5.49 -25.54
CA ALA A 8 -11.64 -5.19 -24.98
C ALA A 8 -11.60 -3.81 -24.28
N ASN A 9 -12.30 -2.82 -24.83
CA ASN A 9 -12.36 -1.48 -24.24
C ASN A 9 -13.17 -1.44 -22.94
N ASN A 10 -14.19 -2.31 -22.81
CA ASN A 10 -14.98 -2.39 -21.58
C ASN A 10 -14.22 -3.03 -20.41
N LEU A 11 -13.39 -4.05 -20.66
CA LEU A 11 -12.59 -4.68 -19.62
C LEU A 11 -11.49 -3.75 -19.08
N PHE A 12 -10.85 -2.97 -19.95
CA PHE A 12 -9.83 -1.98 -19.54
C PHE A 12 -10.47 -0.84 -18.73
N SER A 13 -11.63 -0.35 -19.15
CA SER A 13 -12.37 0.69 -18.44
C SER A 13 -12.93 0.20 -17.09
N TYR A 14 -13.31 -1.07 -16.98
CA TYR A 14 -13.77 -1.69 -15.74
C TYR A 14 -12.62 -1.89 -14.74
N HIS A 15 -11.44 -2.32 -15.19
CA HIS A 15 -10.26 -2.44 -14.33
C HIS A 15 -9.79 -1.07 -13.80
N PHE A 16 -9.83 -0.04 -14.62
CA PHE A 16 -9.47 1.33 -14.22
C PHE A 16 -10.46 1.91 -13.20
N ALA A 17 -11.76 1.68 -13.38
CA ALA A 17 -12.79 2.15 -12.44
C ALA A 17 -12.79 1.41 -11.09
N ILE A 18 -12.41 0.12 -11.08
CA ILE A 18 -12.28 -0.66 -9.84
C ILE A 18 -11.04 -0.19 -9.06
N ALA A 19 -9.92 0.09 -9.72
CA ALA A 19 -8.70 0.60 -9.08
C ALA A 19 -8.94 1.94 -8.35
N GLU A 20 -9.77 2.83 -8.90
CA GLU A 20 -10.03 4.16 -8.31
C GLU A 20 -10.89 4.16 -7.03
N CYS A 21 -11.53 3.05 -6.65
CA CYS A 21 -12.44 3.04 -5.50
C CYS A 21 -12.21 1.88 -4.51
N SER A 22 -11.29 0.96 -4.78
CA SER A 22 -11.08 -0.23 -3.95
C SER A 22 -9.77 -0.22 -3.16
N THR A 23 -9.12 0.93 -3.05
CA THR A 23 -7.80 1.05 -2.44
C THR A 23 -7.93 1.57 -1.02
N MET A 24 -7.67 0.70 -0.06
CA MET A 24 -7.60 1.01 1.37
C MET A 24 -6.42 0.22 1.97
N PRO A 25 -5.19 0.46 1.50
CA PRO A 25 -4.05 -0.30 1.98
C PRO A 25 -3.70 0.07 3.42
N MET A 26 -3.19 -0.91 4.15
CA MET A 26 -2.62 -0.74 5.48
C MET A 26 -1.13 -1.05 5.44
N ILE A 27 -0.35 -0.24 6.12
CA ILE A 27 1.11 -0.35 6.15
C ILE A 27 1.56 -0.43 7.60
N ASP A 28 2.33 -1.46 7.93
CA ASP A 28 3.02 -1.59 9.20
C ASP A 28 4.53 -1.47 8.98
N VAL A 29 5.17 -0.54 9.66
CA VAL A 29 6.62 -0.37 9.67
C VAL A 29 7.16 -0.76 11.03
N TYR A 30 8.00 -1.78 11.07
CA TYR A 30 8.71 -2.21 12.26
C TYR A 30 10.19 -1.85 12.11
N ALA A 31 10.69 -1.01 13.01
CA ALA A 31 12.07 -0.54 12.96
C ALA A 31 12.64 -0.33 14.37
N PRO A 32 13.97 -0.46 14.56
CA PRO A 32 14.62 -0.01 15.79
C PRO A 32 14.28 1.46 16.08
N SER A 33 14.01 1.78 17.34
CA SER A 33 13.52 3.10 17.75
C SER A 33 14.50 4.24 17.45
N ASP A 34 15.79 3.93 17.37
CA ASP A 34 16.90 4.84 17.09
C ASP A 34 17.27 4.95 15.60
N LEU A 35 16.56 4.23 14.72
CA LEU A 35 16.92 4.19 13.29
C LEU A 35 16.53 5.47 12.54
N PHE A 36 15.31 5.92 12.75
CA PHE A 36 14.82 7.13 12.11
C PHE A 36 14.96 8.33 13.05
N PRO A 37 15.36 9.50 12.54
CA PRO A 37 15.42 10.72 13.34
C PRO A 37 14.09 11.04 14.03
N VAL A 38 14.17 11.65 15.20
CA VAL A 38 12.99 12.06 15.98
C VAL A 38 12.12 13.03 15.14
N GLY A 39 10.81 12.81 15.15
CA GLY A 39 9.85 13.65 14.42
C GLY A 39 9.65 13.30 12.93
N THR A 40 10.31 12.26 12.42
CA THR A 40 10.18 11.87 11.00
C THR A 40 9.04 10.89 10.72
N ASP A 41 8.35 10.38 11.75
CA ASP A 41 7.30 9.35 11.58
C ASP A 41 6.15 9.82 10.69
N GLY A 42 5.70 11.06 10.87
CA GLY A 42 4.64 11.62 10.03
C GLY A 42 5.06 11.70 8.55
N ARG A 43 6.31 12.07 8.29
CA ARG A 43 6.85 12.11 6.93
C ARG A 43 6.99 10.70 6.35
N LEU A 44 7.53 9.76 7.14
CA LEU A 44 7.66 8.36 6.72
C LEU A 44 6.29 7.77 6.37
N GLY A 45 5.30 7.92 7.26
CA GLY A 45 3.95 7.44 7.03
C GLY A 45 3.32 8.07 5.79
N HIS A 46 3.47 9.38 5.60
CA HIS A 46 2.93 10.06 4.42
C HIS A 46 3.60 9.59 3.12
N GLU A 47 4.93 9.53 3.04
CA GLU A 47 5.63 9.09 1.82
C GLU A 47 5.25 7.64 1.49
N LEU A 48 5.12 6.74 2.48
CA LEU A 48 4.72 5.35 2.27
C LEU A 48 3.27 5.20 1.81
N THR A 49 2.32 5.90 2.44
CA THR A 49 0.90 5.84 2.05
C THR A 49 0.70 6.34 0.62
N MET A 50 1.39 7.42 0.24
CA MET A 50 1.33 7.91 -1.14
C MET A 50 1.99 6.97 -2.14
N ALA A 51 3.06 6.25 -1.77
CA ALA A 51 3.70 5.25 -2.62
C ALA A 51 2.75 4.08 -2.92
N VAL A 52 2.05 3.58 -1.91
CA VAL A 52 1.09 2.48 -2.11
C VAL A 52 -0.06 2.92 -3.00
N LEU A 53 -0.65 4.10 -2.78
CA LEU A 53 -1.73 4.61 -3.63
C LEU A 53 -1.29 4.73 -5.10
N ARG A 54 -0.07 5.22 -5.36
CA ARG A 54 0.47 5.25 -6.74
C ARG A 54 0.61 3.86 -7.34
N ALA A 55 1.12 2.90 -6.57
CA ALA A 55 1.29 1.52 -7.03
C ALA A 55 -0.04 0.83 -7.35
N GLU A 56 -1.11 1.20 -6.66
CA GLU A 56 -2.48 0.76 -6.91
C GLU A 56 -3.16 1.53 -8.06
N GLY A 57 -2.46 2.50 -8.69
CA GLY A 57 -2.97 3.26 -9.83
C GLY A 57 -3.80 4.49 -9.48
N VAL A 58 -3.81 4.90 -8.21
CA VAL A 58 -4.52 6.12 -7.78
C VAL A 58 -3.67 7.35 -8.12
N VAL A 59 -3.99 8.01 -9.23
CA VAL A 59 -3.25 9.19 -9.71
C VAL A 59 -3.57 10.42 -8.86
N THR A 60 -4.85 10.62 -8.52
CA THR A 60 -5.31 11.76 -7.72
C THR A 60 -6.14 11.24 -6.53
N PRO A 61 -5.50 11.06 -5.36
CA PRO A 61 -6.21 10.59 -4.18
C PRO A 61 -7.30 11.57 -3.74
N GLY A 62 -8.54 11.09 -3.65
CA GLY A 62 -9.64 11.84 -3.06
C GLY A 62 -9.73 11.61 -1.54
N PRO A 63 -10.68 12.29 -0.85
CA PRO A 63 -10.85 12.17 0.59
C PRO A 63 -11.02 10.73 1.08
N PHE A 64 -11.70 9.88 0.31
CA PHE A 64 -11.87 8.47 0.65
C PHE A 64 -10.53 7.73 0.73
N HIS A 65 -9.64 7.89 -0.25
CA HIS A 65 -8.31 7.26 -0.26
C HIS A 65 -7.45 7.78 0.88
N LEU A 66 -7.41 9.11 1.06
CA LEU A 66 -6.57 9.76 2.07
C LEU A 66 -6.98 9.37 3.50
N ASN A 67 -8.28 9.18 3.75
CA ASN A 67 -8.79 8.81 5.07
C ASN A 67 -8.72 7.31 5.38
N ASN A 68 -8.56 6.46 4.35
CA ASN A 68 -8.58 5.01 4.52
C ASN A 68 -7.26 4.33 4.12
N THR A 69 -6.20 5.08 3.84
CA THR A 69 -4.84 4.56 3.66
C THR A 69 -4.03 4.91 4.88
N ALA A 70 -3.65 3.92 5.68
CA ALA A 70 -3.02 4.13 6.97
C ALA A 70 -1.62 3.51 7.04
N ALA A 71 -0.71 4.19 7.76
CA ALA A 71 0.59 3.65 8.13
C ALA A 71 0.75 3.66 9.65
N PHE A 72 1.17 2.53 10.21
CA PHE A 72 1.46 2.34 11.63
C PHE A 72 2.97 2.18 11.80
N ILE A 73 3.59 3.06 12.57
CA ILE A 73 5.04 3.06 12.79
C ILE A 73 5.33 2.46 14.17
N HIS A 74 5.88 1.25 14.17
CA HIS A 74 6.24 0.50 15.38
C HIS A 74 7.73 0.72 15.67
N ARG A 75 8.03 1.57 16.64
CA ARG A 75 9.38 1.83 17.14
C ARG A 75 9.74 0.78 18.18
N MET A 76 10.59 -0.17 17.81
CA MET A 76 10.97 -1.30 18.66
C MET A 76 12.26 -0.99 19.45
N ASP A 77 12.39 -1.59 20.63
CA ASP A 77 13.68 -1.62 21.31
C ASP A 77 14.74 -2.18 20.33
N PRO A 78 15.90 -1.52 20.16
CA PRO A 78 16.95 -2.00 19.25
C PRO A 78 17.39 -3.44 19.52
N HIS A 79 17.34 -3.88 20.79
CA HIS A 79 17.63 -5.26 21.18
C HIS A 79 16.50 -6.24 20.94
N ALA A 80 15.31 -5.77 20.50
CA ALA A 80 14.20 -6.63 20.10
C ALA A 80 14.21 -6.99 18.60
N VAL A 81 15.22 -6.52 17.85
CA VAL A 81 15.36 -6.81 16.42
C VAL A 81 16.61 -7.65 16.19
N HIS A 82 16.40 -8.90 15.81
CA HIS A 82 17.45 -9.91 15.66
C HIS A 82 17.53 -10.43 14.22
N THR A 83 18.73 -10.83 13.83
CA THR A 83 18.96 -11.76 12.72
C THR A 83 19.78 -12.94 13.23
N ALA A 84 19.95 -13.97 12.43
CA ALA A 84 20.81 -15.10 12.80
C ALA A 84 22.29 -14.70 13.05
N ALA A 85 22.69 -13.53 12.58
CA ALA A 85 24.07 -13.04 12.69
C ALA A 85 24.28 -12.08 13.87
N THR A 86 23.22 -11.45 14.41
CA THR A 86 23.34 -10.43 15.47
C THR A 86 22.06 -10.32 16.30
N ASP A 87 22.22 -9.98 17.57
CA ASP A 87 21.15 -9.69 18.54
C ASP A 87 20.72 -8.21 18.57
N SER A 88 21.30 -7.38 17.72
CA SER A 88 20.94 -5.97 17.56
C SER A 88 21.00 -5.60 16.07
N ALA A 89 20.02 -6.11 15.31
CA ALA A 89 19.96 -5.86 13.89
C ALA A 89 19.28 -4.50 13.60
N ARG A 90 19.81 -3.78 12.63
CA ARG A 90 19.20 -2.55 12.13
C ARG A 90 18.31 -2.82 10.90
N THR A 91 17.51 -3.86 10.99
CA THR A 91 16.60 -4.28 9.91
C THR A 91 15.27 -3.59 10.06
N VAL A 92 14.70 -3.12 8.93
CA VAL A 92 13.35 -2.59 8.84
C VAL A 92 12.47 -3.62 8.13
N ARG A 93 11.31 -3.88 8.68
CA ARG A 93 10.24 -4.63 8.02
C ARG A 93 9.08 -3.69 7.71
N VAL A 94 8.75 -3.56 6.43
CA VAL A 94 7.55 -2.86 5.96
C VAL A 94 6.58 -3.91 5.43
N GLN A 95 5.46 -4.08 6.08
CA GLN A 95 4.39 -4.95 5.62
C GLN A 95 3.27 -4.10 5.04
N VAL A 96 2.89 -4.39 3.80
CA VAL A 96 1.76 -3.74 3.13
C VAL A 96 0.68 -4.77 2.93
N ILE A 97 -0.50 -4.49 3.48
CA ILE A 97 -1.70 -5.30 3.26
C ILE A 97 -2.60 -4.52 2.31
N THR A 98 -3.00 -5.16 1.21
CA THR A 98 -3.88 -4.56 0.20
C THR A 98 -5.20 -5.34 0.09
N PRO A 99 -6.26 -4.69 -0.38
CA PRO A 99 -7.45 -5.41 -0.82
C PRO A 99 -7.14 -6.44 -1.92
N PRO A 100 -8.04 -7.42 -2.15
CA PRO A 100 -7.89 -8.41 -3.21
C PRO A 100 -7.69 -7.77 -4.59
N ALA A 101 -6.66 -8.20 -5.33
CA ALA A 101 -6.32 -7.76 -6.69
C ALA A 101 -6.00 -6.25 -6.84
N ALA A 102 -5.60 -5.56 -5.77
CA ALA A 102 -5.29 -4.14 -5.81
C ALA A 102 -3.96 -3.84 -6.54
N LEU A 103 -2.99 -4.76 -6.49
CA LEU A 103 -1.69 -4.57 -7.11
C LEU A 103 -1.47 -5.49 -8.32
N THR A 104 -1.07 -4.90 -9.44
CA THR A 104 -0.49 -5.66 -10.55
C THR A 104 0.93 -6.11 -10.23
N ARG A 105 1.50 -7.05 -11.00
CA ARG A 105 2.89 -7.47 -10.83
C ARG A 105 3.88 -6.31 -10.98
N GLU A 106 3.63 -5.39 -11.91
CA GLU A 106 4.47 -4.20 -12.08
C GLU A 106 4.30 -3.22 -10.91
N GLY A 107 3.07 -3.02 -10.42
CA GLY A 107 2.80 -2.26 -9.20
C GLY A 107 3.54 -2.82 -7.98
N GLN A 108 3.58 -4.14 -7.82
CA GLN A 108 4.34 -4.80 -6.75
C GLN A 108 5.84 -4.48 -6.82
N LYS A 109 6.45 -4.59 -8.01
CA LYS A 109 7.88 -4.29 -8.22
C LYS A 109 8.18 -2.81 -7.92
N GLN A 110 7.36 -1.91 -8.44
CA GLN A 110 7.47 -0.48 -8.23
C GLN A 110 7.38 -0.15 -6.73
N LEU A 111 6.38 -0.70 -6.05
CA LEU A 111 6.15 -0.45 -4.64
C LEU A 111 7.33 -0.90 -3.77
N VAL A 112 7.83 -2.13 -3.97
CA VAL A 112 8.98 -2.65 -3.23
C VAL A 112 10.19 -1.74 -3.39
N LYS A 113 10.48 -1.30 -4.62
CA LYS A 113 11.58 -0.38 -4.91
C LYS A 113 11.38 0.95 -4.19
N GLU A 114 10.23 1.58 -4.36
CA GLU A 114 9.93 2.91 -3.82
C GLU A 114 9.92 2.93 -2.29
N VAL A 115 9.32 1.93 -1.65
CA VAL A 115 9.32 1.78 -0.18
C VAL A 115 10.75 1.64 0.35
N THR A 116 11.58 0.85 -0.31
CA THR A 116 13.00 0.67 0.06
C THR A 116 13.76 1.99 -0.03
N GLU A 117 13.56 2.76 -1.09
CA GLU A 117 14.18 4.08 -1.29
C GLU A 117 13.72 5.11 -0.25
N ILE A 118 12.42 5.12 0.10
CA ILE A 118 11.86 6.00 1.14
C ILE A 118 12.50 5.70 2.50
N VAL A 119 12.59 4.42 2.89
CA VAL A 119 13.19 4.01 4.16
C VAL A 119 14.65 4.42 4.23
N ALA A 120 15.45 4.16 3.19
CA ALA A 120 16.86 4.55 3.13
C ALA A 120 17.04 6.07 3.19
N LYS A 121 16.23 6.82 2.45
CA LYS A 121 16.26 8.29 2.45
C LYS A 121 15.94 8.89 3.82
N ILE A 122 14.90 8.39 4.51
CA ILE A 122 14.46 8.94 5.79
C ILE A 122 15.38 8.52 6.94
N SER A 123 15.97 7.33 6.88
CA SER A 123 16.98 6.91 7.85
C SER A 123 18.30 7.70 7.73
N GLY A 124 18.53 8.37 6.60
CA GLY A 124 19.79 9.06 6.31
C GLY A 124 20.96 8.12 5.97
N ASP A 125 20.68 6.83 5.81
CA ASP A 125 21.67 5.80 5.50
C ASP A 125 21.32 5.06 4.21
N PRO A 126 21.99 5.33 3.07
CA PRO A 126 21.74 4.62 1.83
C PRO A 126 21.91 3.10 1.92
N SER A 127 22.78 2.63 2.83
CA SER A 127 23.00 1.19 3.05
C SER A 127 21.79 0.50 3.70
N GLN A 128 20.87 1.26 4.28
CA GLN A 128 19.63 0.75 4.86
C GLN A 128 18.76 0.01 3.83
N ALA A 129 18.89 0.33 2.54
CA ALA A 129 18.20 -0.38 1.47
C ALA A 129 18.43 -1.90 1.53
N SER A 130 19.65 -2.34 1.82
CA SER A 130 19.97 -3.78 1.92
C SER A 130 19.44 -4.46 3.19
N ARG A 131 18.96 -3.69 4.15
CA ARG A 131 18.38 -4.16 5.43
C ARG A 131 16.90 -3.82 5.57
N THR A 132 16.25 -3.49 4.46
CA THR A 132 14.80 -3.20 4.42
C THR A 132 14.07 -4.34 3.73
N TRP A 133 13.18 -4.99 4.46
CA TRP A 133 12.32 -6.05 3.93
C TRP A 133 10.93 -5.46 3.68
N VAL A 134 10.45 -5.62 2.46
CA VAL A 134 9.09 -5.21 2.07
C VAL A 134 8.28 -6.47 1.78
N ILE A 135 7.22 -6.66 2.55
CA ILE A 135 6.33 -7.81 2.44
C ILE A 135 4.99 -7.32 1.95
N LEU A 136 4.56 -7.82 0.80
CA LEU A 136 3.25 -7.51 0.24
C LEU A 136 2.31 -8.67 0.52
N THR A 137 1.17 -8.37 1.12
CA THR A 137 0.13 -9.35 1.47
C THR A 137 -1.19 -8.87 0.90
N GLU A 138 -1.88 -9.72 0.17
CA GLU A 138 -3.24 -9.48 -0.28
C GLU A 138 -4.21 -10.11 0.73
N ALA A 139 -5.21 -9.33 1.17
CA ALA A 139 -6.26 -9.86 2.03
C ALA A 139 -7.07 -10.92 1.27
N ALA A 140 -7.48 -11.97 1.96
CA ALA A 140 -8.37 -12.97 1.39
C ALA A 140 -9.71 -12.35 0.98
N GLU A 141 -10.45 -13.01 0.09
CA GLU A 141 -11.82 -12.59 -0.28
C GLU A 141 -12.69 -12.48 0.97
N GLY A 142 -13.30 -11.30 1.18
CA GLY A 142 -14.04 -10.97 2.41
C GLY A 142 -13.18 -10.72 3.65
N GLY A 143 -11.85 -10.71 3.52
CA GLY A 143 -10.91 -10.53 4.63
C GLY A 143 -10.63 -9.07 5.00
N TRP A 144 -11.17 -8.10 4.26
CA TRP A 144 -11.01 -6.68 4.56
C TRP A 144 -12.22 -6.13 5.29
N GLY A 145 -12.08 -5.78 6.56
CA GLY A 145 -13.16 -5.28 7.41
C GLY A 145 -13.14 -3.76 7.55
N LEU A 146 -14.23 -3.08 7.20
CA LEU A 146 -14.41 -1.65 7.45
C LEU A 146 -15.86 -1.35 7.84
N SER A 147 -16.06 -0.54 8.87
CA SER A 147 -17.38 -0.12 9.35
C SER A 147 -18.35 -1.30 9.58
N GLY A 148 -17.84 -2.43 10.09
CA GLY A 148 -18.63 -3.62 10.35
C GLY A 148 -18.99 -4.47 9.13
N THR A 149 -18.47 -4.12 7.95
CA THR A 149 -18.68 -4.86 6.70
C THR A 149 -17.39 -5.57 6.29
N ALA A 150 -17.49 -6.84 5.95
CA ALA A 150 -16.40 -7.61 5.35
C ALA A 150 -16.43 -7.38 3.84
N PHE A 151 -15.41 -6.70 3.34
CA PHE A 151 -15.29 -6.34 1.92
C PHE A 151 -14.57 -7.45 1.15
N GLY A 152 -15.22 -7.94 0.12
CA GLY A 152 -14.67 -8.73 -0.97
C GLY A 152 -14.81 -7.99 -2.29
N ARG A 153 -14.58 -8.66 -3.41
CA ARG A 153 -14.65 -8.06 -4.75
C ARG A 153 -16.02 -7.45 -5.07
N ALA A 154 -17.10 -8.08 -4.62
CA ALA A 154 -18.46 -7.60 -4.86
C ALA A 154 -18.72 -6.27 -4.14
N GLU A 155 -18.34 -6.16 -2.87
CA GLU A 155 -18.51 -4.95 -2.06
C GLU A 155 -17.65 -3.81 -2.58
N PHE A 156 -16.39 -4.07 -2.96
CA PHE A 156 -15.52 -3.08 -3.60
C PHE A 156 -16.09 -2.61 -4.94
N ALA A 157 -16.59 -3.51 -5.79
CA ALA A 157 -17.21 -3.14 -7.06
C ALA A 157 -18.47 -2.27 -6.86
N ALA A 158 -19.30 -2.59 -5.86
CA ALA A 158 -20.47 -1.79 -5.51
C ALA A 158 -20.06 -0.39 -4.98
N LEU A 159 -19.00 -0.30 -4.20
CA LEU A 159 -18.46 0.97 -3.71
C LEU A 159 -17.95 1.85 -4.87
N ALA A 160 -17.21 1.25 -5.81
CA ALA A 160 -16.72 1.90 -7.02
C ALA A 160 -17.87 2.45 -7.88
N ALA A 161 -18.91 1.66 -8.10
CA ALA A 161 -20.08 2.08 -8.86
C ALA A 161 -20.80 3.28 -8.22
N LYS A 162 -20.95 3.29 -6.89
CA LYS A 162 -21.55 4.42 -6.15
C LYS A 162 -20.71 5.69 -6.29
N ALA A 163 -19.40 5.60 -6.20
CA ALA A 163 -18.50 6.74 -6.34
C ALA A 163 -18.53 7.32 -7.77
N ALA A 164 -18.58 6.47 -8.79
CA ALA A 164 -18.69 6.91 -10.17
C ALA A 164 -20.00 7.71 -10.43
N VAL A 165 -21.13 7.26 -9.87
CA VAL A 165 -22.41 7.97 -9.96
C VAL A 165 -22.38 9.32 -9.24
N ALA A 166 -21.70 9.41 -8.09
CA ALA A 166 -21.57 10.64 -7.34
C ALA A 166 -20.73 11.71 -8.05
N ARG A 167 -19.75 11.31 -8.87
CA ARG A 167 -18.90 12.22 -9.68
C ARG A 167 -19.60 12.74 -10.94
N ALA A 168 -20.63 12.05 -11.42
CA ALA A 168 -21.37 12.42 -12.63
C ALA A 168 -22.50 13.46 -12.39
N LYS A 169 -22.72 13.83 -11.14
CA LYS A 169 -23.67 14.86 -10.68
C LYS A 169 -22.97 16.16 -10.33
#